data_b39e2a24e586914dc55dbfa7d7bd7dc7
#
_entry.id   b39e2a24e586914dc55dbfa7d7bd7dc7
#
_cell.length_a   1.000
_cell.length_b   1.000
_cell.length_c   1.000
_cell.angle_alpha   90.00
_cell.angle_beta   90.00
_cell.angle_gamma   90.00
#
_symmetry.space_group_name_H-M   'P 1'
#
loop_
_entity.id
_entity.type
_entity.pdbx_description
1 polymer ?
#
loop_
_entity_poly.entity_id
_entity_poly.type
_entity_poly.pdbx_seq_one_letter_code
_entity_poly.pdbx_strand_id
1 'polypeptide(L)'
;MVNSSLIRSDYTIGLRYLPVFFTLAAAALAQPPKPGLYAVFHTSEGDITAQLYEKETPIAVKTFVGLAQGTQPWIDPETHKPVKRPLYNNITFHRILRDDVIQAGDPTGLGTHNCGIRLRDEILPGLRFDRSGKLAVANTGQPDSGGCQFFITANAQPQWNGKYTIFGQVVQGMEVVTKISKTPTRDEKPLTPVKLISVTIERVAKAK
;
A
#
# COMPACT_ATOMS: atom_id res chain seq x y z
N MET A 1 94.58 -8.96 -8.01
CA MET A 1 93.95 -7.67 -8.38
C MET A 1 92.50 -7.97 -8.77
N VAL A 2 91.61 -7.73 -7.86
CA VAL A 2 90.17 -8.09 -7.98
C VAL A 2 89.40 -6.77 -7.97
N ASN A 3 88.72 -6.49 -9.05
CA ASN A 3 87.95 -5.28 -9.17
C ASN A 3 86.43 -5.62 -8.91
N SER A 4 85.93 -5.08 -7.83
CA SER A 4 84.58 -5.28 -7.34
C SER A 4 83.70 -4.12 -7.81
N SER A 5 82.84 -4.31 -8.80
CA SER A 5 81.79 -3.35 -9.18
C SER A 5 80.48 -3.66 -8.51
N LEU A 6 80.10 -2.79 -7.59
CA LEU A 6 78.80 -2.79 -6.89
C LEU A 6 77.70 -2.27 -7.84
N ILE A 7 76.72 -3.10 -8.13
CA ILE A 7 75.50 -2.71 -8.82
C ILE A 7 74.45 -2.27 -7.72
N ARG A 8 74.17 -0.95 -7.75
CA ARG A 8 73.05 -0.40 -6.99
C ARG A 8 71.71 -0.60 -7.77
N SER A 9 70.81 -1.31 -7.22
CA SER A 9 69.44 -1.43 -7.74
C SER A 9 68.56 -0.43 -7.03
N ASP A 10 68.14 0.64 -7.72
CA ASP A 10 67.16 1.61 -7.24
C ASP A 10 65.74 1.12 -7.52
N TYR A 11 65.09 0.60 -6.49
CA TYR A 11 63.66 0.29 -6.56
C TYR A 11 62.85 1.56 -6.25
N THR A 12 62.37 2.24 -7.31
CA THR A 12 61.39 3.30 -7.16
C THR A 12 59.99 2.70 -7.05
N ILE A 13 59.44 2.67 -5.84
CA ILE A 13 58.04 2.25 -5.60
C ILE A 13 57.16 3.41 -6.03
N GLY A 14 56.59 3.30 -7.23
CA GLY A 14 55.55 4.22 -7.72
C GLY A 14 54.22 3.99 -6.99
N LEU A 15 53.88 4.87 -6.07
CA LEU A 15 52.59 4.90 -5.40
C LEU A 15 51.52 5.33 -6.40
N ARG A 16 50.76 4.37 -6.95
CA ARG A 16 49.62 4.60 -7.83
C ARG A 16 48.45 5.02 -6.98
N TYR A 17 48.11 6.30 -6.98
CA TYR A 17 46.84 6.80 -6.44
C TYR A 17 45.70 6.32 -7.35
N LEU A 18 44.85 5.38 -6.87
CA LEU A 18 43.56 5.10 -7.47
C LEU A 18 42.61 6.23 -7.05
N PRO A 19 41.97 6.94 -8.00
CA PRO A 19 40.91 7.87 -7.61
C PRO A 19 39.72 7.11 -7.09
N VAL A 20 39.38 7.28 -5.82
CA VAL A 20 38.11 6.84 -5.22
C VAL A 20 37.02 7.77 -5.73
N PHE A 21 36.25 7.33 -6.73
CA PHE A 21 35.04 8.02 -7.13
C PHE A 21 33.99 7.86 -6.02
N PHE A 22 33.83 8.90 -5.22
CA PHE A 22 32.62 9.03 -4.35
C PHE A 22 31.44 9.30 -5.28
N THR A 23 30.66 8.28 -5.59
CA THR A 23 29.33 8.46 -6.17
C THR A 23 28.44 9.03 -5.10
N LEU A 24 28.23 10.35 -5.17
CA LEU A 24 27.21 11.03 -4.38
C LEU A 24 25.86 10.53 -4.89
N ALA A 25 25.28 9.54 -4.21
CA ALA A 25 23.89 9.15 -4.45
C ALA A 25 23.02 10.35 -4.09
N ALA A 26 22.55 11.08 -5.12
CA ALA A 26 21.57 12.13 -4.95
C ALA A 26 20.31 11.47 -4.36
N ALA A 27 20.08 11.64 -3.07
CA ALA A 27 18.80 11.34 -2.46
C ALA A 27 17.77 12.21 -3.19
N ALA A 28 16.93 11.57 -4.01
CA ALA A 28 15.81 12.24 -4.64
C ALA A 28 14.97 12.84 -3.51
N LEU A 29 14.97 14.17 -3.41
CA LEU A 29 14.14 14.89 -2.45
C LEU A 29 12.69 14.58 -2.82
N ALA A 30 12.06 13.67 -2.07
CA ALA A 30 10.64 13.38 -2.20
C ALA A 30 9.89 14.71 -2.02
N GLN A 31 9.11 15.09 -3.03
CA GLN A 31 8.29 16.29 -2.91
C GLN A 31 7.35 16.15 -1.71
N PRO A 32 7.18 17.22 -0.90
CA PRO A 32 6.27 17.18 0.23
C PRO A 32 4.87 16.78 -0.24
N PRO A 33 4.16 15.94 0.53
CA PRO A 33 2.83 15.49 0.13
C PRO A 33 1.89 16.69 -0.03
N LYS A 34 1.02 16.64 -1.06
CA LYS A 34 0.00 17.68 -1.29
C LYS A 34 -0.96 17.74 -0.10
N PRO A 35 -1.55 18.92 0.19
CA PRO A 35 -2.60 19.02 1.21
C PRO A 35 -3.73 18.03 0.95
N GLY A 36 -4.16 17.31 1.98
CA GLY A 36 -5.18 16.27 1.83
C GLY A 36 -5.27 15.33 3.02
N LEU A 37 -6.13 14.34 2.89
CA LEU A 37 -6.28 13.23 3.84
C LEU A 37 -5.57 12.01 3.27
N TYR A 38 -4.80 11.32 4.10
CA TYR A 38 -4.00 10.17 3.71
C TYR A 38 -4.24 8.98 4.64
N ALA A 39 -4.11 7.79 4.10
CA ALA A 39 -4.01 6.55 4.86
C ALA A 39 -2.64 5.92 4.64
N VAL A 40 -1.96 5.58 5.73
CA VAL A 40 -0.72 4.80 5.71
C VAL A 40 -1.06 3.39 6.16
N PHE A 41 -0.92 2.43 5.28
CA PHE A 41 -1.11 1.01 5.52
C PHE A 41 0.24 0.42 5.94
N HIS A 42 0.40 0.08 7.21
CA HIS A 42 1.58 -0.60 7.72
C HIS A 42 1.42 -2.09 7.49
N THR A 43 2.23 -2.66 6.61
CA THR A 43 2.13 -4.09 6.25
C THR A 43 3.38 -4.86 6.65
N SER A 44 3.31 -6.20 6.65
CA SER A 44 4.50 -7.05 6.85
C SER A 44 5.55 -6.93 5.73
N GLU A 45 5.17 -6.31 4.60
CA GLU A 45 6.02 -6.16 3.41
C GLU A 45 6.55 -4.72 3.22
N GLY A 46 6.13 -3.78 4.08
CA GLY A 46 6.45 -2.35 4.04
C GLY A 46 5.20 -1.48 4.08
N ASP A 47 5.40 -0.17 4.01
CA ASP A 47 4.34 0.82 4.09
C ASP A 47 3.79 1.19 2.72
N ILE A 48 2.46 1.41 2.66
CA ILE A 48 1.76 1.92 1.48
C ILE A 48 1.00 3.17 1.89
N THR A 49 1.25 4.31 1.23
CA THR A 49 0.53 5.56 1.50
C THR A 49 -0.42 5.87 0.36
N ALA A 50 -1.70 6.08 0.69
CA ALA A 50 -2.73 6.48 -0.26
C ALA A 50 -3.35 7.81 0.11
N GLN A 51 -3.53 8.70 -0.88
CA GLN A 51 -4.38 9.87 -0.75
C GLN A 51 -5.84 9.46 -0.82
N LEU A 52 -6.68 9.93 0.10
CA LEU A 52 -8.12 9.64 0.16
C LEU A 52 -8.92 10.75 -0.52
N TYR A 53 -9.95 10.37 -1.27
CA TYR A 53 -10.81 11.27 -2.05
C TYR A 53 -12.03 11.71 -1.22
N GLU A 54 -11.77 12.41 -0.09
CA GLU A 54 -12.81 12.79 0.88
C GLU A 54 -13.92 13.68 0.33
N LYS A 55 -13.67 14.40 -0.77
CA LYS A 55 -14.67 15.26 -1.43
C LYS A 55 -15.49 14.52 -2.46
N GLU A 56 -14.85 13.63 -3.19
CA GLU A 56 -15.42 12.87 -4.30
C GLU A 56 -16.24 11.68 -3.80
N THR A 57 -15.73 10.96 -2.78
CA THR A 57 -16.38 9.77 -2.23
C THR A 57 -16.46 9.83 -0.70
N PRO A 58 -17.21 10.80 -0.15
CA PRO A 58 -17.25 11.11 1.27
C PRO A 58 -17.79 9.96 2.15
N ILE A 59 -18.73 9.15 1.66
CA ILE A 59 -19.31 8.04 2.43
C ILE A 59 -18.26 6.94 2.61
N ALA A 60 -17.62 6.52 1.52
CA ALA A 60 -16.58 5.50 1.54
C ALA A 60 -15.38 5.94 2.40
N VAL A 61 -14.89 7.18 2.20
CA VAL A 61 -13.76 7.71 2.98
C VAL A 61 -14.10 7.81 4.47
N LYS A 62 -15.27 8.38 4.83
CA LYS A 62 -15.70 8.49 6.23
C LYS A 62 -15.78 7.14 6.91
N THR A 63 -16.36 6.13 6.24
CA THR A 63 -16.49 4.78 6.77
C THR A 63 -15.12 4.13 6.94
N PHE A 64 -14.27 4.18 5.90
CA PHE A 64 -12.91 3.63 5.96
C PHE A 64 -12.10 4.25 7.10
N VAL A 65 -12.10 5.58 7.21
CA VAL A 65 -11.40 6.32 8.28
C VAL A 65 -11.94 5.92 9.66
N GLY A 66 -13.26 5.87 9.81
CA GLY A 66 -13.90 5.48 11.06
C GLY A 66 -13.56 4.05 11.48
N LEU A 67 -13.47 3.11 10.53
CA LEU A 67 -13.04 1.73 10.78
C LEU A 67 -11.55 1.66 11.14
N ALA A 68 -10.70 2.41 10.44
CA ALA A 68 -9.26 2.48 10.73
C ALA A 68 -8.99 3.03 12.13
N GLN A 69 -9.73 4.06 12.54
CA GLN A 69 -9.57 4.72 13.85
C GLN A 69 -10.40 4.08 14.97
N GLY A 70 -11.30 3.14 14.65
CA GLY A 70 -12.18 2.50 15.64
C GLY A 70 -13.34 3.39 16.11
N THR A 71 -13.66 4.47 15.40
CA THR A 71 -14.79 5.37 15.71
C THR A 71 -16.10 4.93 15.06
N GLN A 72 -16.03 4.19 13.94
CA GLN A 72 -17.15 3.55 13.28
C GLN A 72 -17.43 2.19 13.95
N PRO A 73 -18.66 1.94 14.46
CA PRO A 73 -19.03 0.60 14.95
C PRO A 73 -19.04 -0.41 13.80
N TRP A 74 -18.64 -1.65 14.12
CA TRP A 74 -18.71 -2.79 13.21
C TRP A 74 -19.05 -4.06 13.97
N ILE A 75 -19.63 -5.06 13.30
CA ILE A 75 -20.02 -6.32 13.93
C ILE A 75 -18.80 -7.23 14.04
N ASP A 76 -18.45 -7.58 15.27
CA ASP A 76 -17.38 -8.51 15.57
C ASP A 76 -17.80 -9.94 15.18
N PRO A 77 -17.01 -10.69 14.38
CA PRO A 77 -17.40 -12.01 13.88
C PRO A 77 -17.46 -13.08 14.96
N GLU A 78 -16.77 -12.92 16.08
CA GLU A 78 -16.76 -13.90 17.17
C GLU A 78 -17.95 -13.70 18.11
N THR A 79 -18.23 -12.44 18.46
CA THR A 79 -19.27 -12.12 19.43
C THR A 79 -20.62 -11.79 18.79
N HIS A 80 -20.65 -11.53 17.48
CA HIS A 80 -21.81 -11.05 16.72
C HIS A 80 -22.42 -9.75 17.27
N LYS A 81 -21.62 -8.95 18.00
CA LYS A 81 -22.04 -7.70 18.61
C LYS A 81 -21.31 -6.51 17.99
N PRO A 82 -21.93 -5.31 18.01
CA PRO A 82 -21.23 -4.10 17.59
C PRO A 82 -20.07 -3.79 18.55
N VAL A 83 -18.90 -3.49 17.97
CA VAL A 83 -17.72 -3.06 18.71
C VAL A 83 -17.16 -1.77 18.11
N LYS A 84 -16.48 -0.96 18.95
CA LYS A 84 -15.77 0.24 18.54
C LYS A 84 -14.28 0.04 18.86
N ARG A 85 -13.54 -0.45 17.90
CA ARG A 85 -12.06 -0.56 17.92
C ARG A 85 -11.55 -0.54 16.50
N PRO A 86 -10.26 -0.19 16.27
CA PRO A 86 -9.67 -0.25 14.93
C PRO A 86 -9.86 -1.64 14.31
N LEU A 87 -10.49 -1.67 13.14
CA LEU A 87 -10.78 -2.93 12.44
C LEU A 87 -9.55 -3.45 11.71
N TYR A 88 -8.78 -2.55 11.09
CA TYR A 88 -7.68 -2.91 10.19
C TYR A 88 -6.38 -3.23 10.92
N ASN A 89 -6.46 -3.62 12.19
CA ASN A 89 -5.30 -4.03 12.98
C ASN A 89 -5.12 -5.55 12.95
N ASN A 90 -3.91 -5.98 12.55
CA ASN A 90 -3.49 -7.40 12.51
C ASN A 90 -4.40 -8.32 11.70
N ILE A 91 -4.98 -7.80 10.62
CA ILE A 91 -5.72 -8.59 9.63
C ILE A 91 -4.82 -9.00 8.46
N THR A 92 -5.33 -9.83 7.54
CA THR A 92 -4.57 -10.31 6.39
C THR A 92 -5.10 -9.75 5.07
N PHE A 93 -4.22 -9.66 4.07
CA PHE A 93 -4.64 -9.62 2.69
C PHE A 93 -5.11 -11.02 2.31
N HIS A 94 -6.41 -11.26 2.46
CA HIS A 94 -7.01 -12.58 2.31
C HIS A 94 -7.19 -13.04 0.87
N ARG A 95 -7.13 -12.10 -0.09
CA ARG A 95 -7.27 -12.36 -1.53
C ARG A 95 -6.23 -11.58 -2.31
N ILE A 96 -5.49 -12.27 -3.17
CA ILE A 96 -4.49 -11.68 -4.06
C ILE A 96 -4.71 -12.24 -5.46
N LEU A 97 -5.05 -11.36 -6.40
CA LEU A 97 -4.96 -11.66 -7.83
C LEU A 97 -3.58 -11.21 -8.31
N ARG A 98 -2.81 -12.18 -8.79
CA ARG A 98 -1.43 -11.94 -9.20
C ARG A 98 -1.36 -10.82 -10.23
N ASP A 99 -0.49 -9.82 -9.94
CA ASP A 99 -0.25 -8.62 -10.73
C ASP A 99 -1.47 -7.70 -10.90
N ASP A 100 -2.65 -8.02 -10.35
CA ASP A 100 -3.88 -7.25 -10.51
C ASP A 100 -4.33 -6.55 -9.23
N VAL A 101 -4.55 -7.31 -8.14
CA VAL A 101 -5.21 -6.81 -6.92
C VAL A 101 -4.66 -7.44 -5.66
N ILE A 102 -4.58 -6.62 -4.61
CA ILE A 102 -4.47 -7.06 -3.23
C ILE A 102 -5.71 -6.59 -2.45
N GLN A 103 -6.40 -7.50 -1.76
CA GLN A 103 -7.67 -7.24 -1.06
C GLN A 103 -7.57 -7.62 0.42
N ALA A 104 -8.07 -6.71 1.28
CA ALA A 104 -8.11 -6.87 2.73
C ALA A 104 -9.41 -6.29 3.31
N GLY A 105 -9.50 -6.18 4.65
CA GLY A 105 -10.61 -5.53 5.34
C GLY A 105 -11.61 -6.47 5.98
N ASP A 106 -11.48 -7.78 5.74
CA ASP A 106 -12.23 -8.79 6.48
C ASP A 106 -11.44 -9.24 7.72
N PRO A 107 -11.93 -9.00 8.95
CA PRO A 107 -11.23 -9.40 10.18
C PRO A 107 -11.12 -10.93 10.34
N THR A 108 -11.94 -11.71 9.64
CA THR A 108 -11.86 -13.18 9.67
C THR A 108 -10.76 -13.73 8.74
N GLY A 109 -10.33 -12.94 7.76
CA GLY A 109 -9.39 -13.37 6.71
C GLY A 109 -9.99 -14.39 5.72
N LEU A 110 -11.31 -14.56 5.70
CA LEU A 110 -12.01 -15.50 4.82
C LEU A 110 -12.59 -14.83 3.56
N GLY A 111 -12.71 -13.49 3.55
CA GLY A 111 -13.31 -12.71 2.48
C GLY A 111 -14.84 -12.68 2.47
N THR A 112 -15.49 -13.23 3.51
CA THR A 112 -16.94 -13.42 3.57
C THR A 112 -17.65 -12.46 4.52
N HIS A 113 -16.91 -11.75 5.40
CA HIS A 113 -17.48 -10.86 6.40
C HIS A 113 -17.51 -9.40 5.92
N ASN A 114 -18.69 -8.78 5.98
CA ASN A 114 -18.90 -7.38 5.61
C ASN A 114 -18.97 -6.43 6.80
N CYS A 115 -18.64 -6.92 8.00
CA CYS A 115 -18.64 -6.18 9.26
C CYS A 115 -19.98 -5.56 9.67
N GLY A 116 -21.11 -6.04 9.13
CA GLY A 116 -22.43 -5.46 9.34
C GLY A 116 -22.62 -4.09 8.69
N ILE A 117 -21.78 -3.75 7.72
CA ILE A 117 -21.77 -2.47 7.01
C ILE A 117 -22.30 -2.66 5.60
N ARG A 118 -23.14 -1.73 5.17
CA ARG A 118 -23.60 -1.62 3.80
C ARG A 118 -23.36 -0.20 3.33
N LEU A 119 -22.47 -0.04 2.33
CA LEU A 119 -22.12 1.26 1.76
C LEU A 119 -22.90 1.50 0.49
N ARG A 120 -23.47 2.70 0.39
CA ARG A 120 -23.98 3.21 -0.87
C ARG A 120 -22.82 3.44 -1.84
N ASP A 121 -23.01 3.05 -3.09
CA ASP A 121 -22.01 3.24 -4.14
C ASP A 121 -21.84 4.73 -4.47
N GLU A 122 -20.58 5.16 -4.58
CA GLU A 122 -20.16 6.49 -5.02
C GLU A 122 -19.33 6.36 -6.31
N ILE A 123 -19.98 5.87 -7.36
CA ILE A 123 -19.36 5.61 -8.66
C ILE A 123 -19.39 6.90 -9.49
N LEU A 124 -18.21 7.49 -9.71
CA LEU A 124 -18.07 8.74 -10.47
C LEU A 124 -17.36 8.49 -11.80
N PRO A 125 -17.87 9.03 -12.93
CA PRO A 125 -17.27 8.84 -14.25
C PRO A 125 -15.82 9.29 -14.37
N GLY A 126 -15.41 10.30 -13.57
CA GLY A 126 -14.04 10.82 -13.51
C GLY A 126 -13.07 9.94 -12.71
N LEU A 127 -13.54 9.02 -11.87
CA LEU A 127 -12.72 8.09 -11.12
C LEU A 127 -12.64 6.76 -11.88
N ARG A 128 -11.50 6.51 -12.50
CA ARG A 128 -11.30 5.37 -13.39
C ARG A 128 -10.14 4.52 -12.92
N PHE A 129 -10.20 3.22 -13.22
CA PHE A 129 -9.09 2.27 -13.04
C PHE A 129 -8.09 2.34 -14.20
N ASP A 130 -7.65 3.55 -14.54
CA ASP A 130 -6.76 3.87 -15.66
C ASP A 130 -5.28 3.62 -15.40
N ARG A 131 -4.93 3.39 -14.14
CA ARG A 131 -3.56 3.13 -13.68
C ARG A 131 -3.56 2.30 -12.40
N SER A 132 -2.40 1.82 -12.00
CA SER A 132 -2.17 1.12 -10.74
C SER A 132 -2.43 2.01 -9.51
N GLY A 133 -2.57 1.38 -8.35
CA GLY A 133 -2.69 2.03 -7.04
C GLY A 133 -4.06 2.63 -6.76
N LYS A 134 -5.12 2.28 -7.50
CA LYS A 134 -6.49 2.66 -7.13
C LYS A 134 -6.90 1.91 -5.87
N LEU A 135 -7.35 2.66 -4.86
CA LEU A 135 -7.93 2.13 -3.64
C LEU A 135 -9.45 2.19 -3.78
N ALA A 136 -10.12 1.04 -3.69
CA ALA A 136 -11.55 0.92 -3.94
C ALA A 136 -12.25 0.02 -2.94
N VAL A 137 -13.56 0.24 -2.75
CA VAL A 137 -14.44 -0.59 -1.92
C VAL A 137 -14.70 -1.91 -2.66
N ALA A 138 -14.47 -3.04 -1.98
CA ALA A 138 -14.89 -4.34 -2.50
C ALA A 138 -16.39 -4.52 -2.33
N ASN A 139 -17.07 -5.08 -3.34
CA ASN A 139 -18.50 -5.36 -3.34
C ASN A 139 -18.78 -6.75 -3.92
N THR A 140 -20.02 -7.21 -3.82
CA THR A 140 -20.46 -8.53 -4.33
C THR A 140 -20.92 -8.50 -5.80
N GLY A 141 -20.74 -7.39 -6.50
CA GLY A 141 -21.30 -7.14 -7.83
C GLY A 141 -22.76 -6.65 -7.81
N GLN A 142 -23.38 -6.58 -6.64
CA GLN A 142 -24.71 -5.96 -6.48
C GLN A 142 -24.56 -4.48 -6.09
N PRO A 143 -25.48 -3.61 -6.49
CA PRO A 143 -25.48 -2.21 -6.07
C PRO A 143 -25.51 -2.08 -4.53
N ASP A 144 -24.79 -1.10 -4.02
CA ASP A 144 -24.74 -0.76 -2.59
C ASP A 144 -24.35 -1.96 -1.69
N SER A 145 -23.53 -2.88 -2.19
CA SER A 145 -23.12 -4.07 -1.45
C SER A 145 -21.70 -3.97 -0.84
N GLY A 146 -21.09 -2.80 -0.94
CA GLY A 146 -19.82 -2.50 -0.29
C GLY A 146 -19.91 -2.60 1.23
N GLY A 147 -18.81 -2.98 1.89
CA GLY A 147 -18.72 -3.11 3.34
C GLY A 147 -17.38 -2.59 3.88
N CYS A 148 -16.77 -3.37 4.77
CA CYS A 148 -15.47 -3.03 5.36
C CYS A 148 -14.28 -3.45 4.49
N GLN A 149 -14.50 -4.27 3.46
CA GLN A 149 -13.42 -4.75 2.61
C GLN A 149 -13.05 -3.74 1.54
N PHE A 150 -11.76 -3.65 1.26
CA PHE A 150 -11.19 -2.81 0.22
C PHE A 150 -10.13 -3.56 -0.58
N PHE A 151 -9.82 -3.03 -1.76
CA PHE A 151 -8.71 -3.53 -2.56
C PHE A 151 -7.84 -2.40 -3.11
N ILE A 152 -6.58 -2.73 -3.41
CA ILE A 152 -5.63 -1.85 -4.09
C ILE A 152 -5.23 -2.52 -5.40
N THR A 153 -5.31 -1.80 -6.53
CA THR A 153 -4.91 -2.33 -7.83
C THR A 153 -3.39 -2.28 -8.00
N ALA A 154 -2.78 -3.39 -8.43
CA ALA A 154 -1.36 -3.44 -8.79
C ALA A 154 -1.11 -2.95 -10.23
N ASN A 155 -2.12 -3.08 -11.11
CA ASN A 155 -2.11 -2.59 -12.49
C ASN A 155 -3.39 -1.83 -12.83
N ALA A 156 -3.46 -1.22 -14.02
CA ALA A 156 -4.69 -0.64 -14.56
C ALA A 156 -5.74 -1.74 -14.79
N GLN A 157 -7.00 -1.43 -14.50
CA GLN A 157 -8.14 -2.35 -14.61
C GLN A 157 -9.34 -1.67 -15.29
N PRO A 158 -9.21 -1.21 -16.54
CA PRO A 158 -10.23 -0.40 -17.20
C PRO A 158 -11.59 -1.11 -17.34
N GLN A 159 -11.62 -2.45 -17.33
CA GLN A 159 -12.84 -3.26 -17.32
C GLN A 159 -13.67 -3.15 -16.05
N TRP A 160 -13.12 -2.53 -14.98
CA TRP A 160 -13.80 -2.28 -13.71
C TRP A 160 -14.36 -0.86 -13.57
N ASN A 161 -14.15 -0.01 -14.58
CA ASN A 161 -14.75 1.31 -14.59
C ASN A 161 -16.28 1.23 -14.43
N GLY A 162 -16.83 2.05 -13.55
CA GLY A 162 -18.27 2.07 -13.28
C GLY A 162 -18.80 0.91 -12.42
N LYS A 163 -17.93 0.06 -11.84
CA LYS A 163 -18.34 -1.10 -11.04
C LYS A 163 -18.02 -1.00 -9.55
N TYR A 164 -17.06 -0.15 -9.18
CA TYR A 164 -16.59 -0.02 -7.81
C TYR A 164 -16.40 1.45 -7.42
N THR A 165 -16.66 1.75 -6.16
CA THR A 165 -16.36 3.05 -5.55
C THR A 165 -14.87 3.18 -5.35
N ILE A 166 -14.20 4.03 -6.14
CA ILE A 166 -12.78 4.39 -5.96
C ILE A 166 -12.72 5.51 -4.94
N PHE A 167 -12.06 5.30 -3.80
CA PHE A 167 -11.99 6.29 -2.74
C PHE A 167 -10.56 6.77 -2.40
N GLY A 168 -9.56 6.35 -3.19
CA GLY A 168 -8.19 6.82 -3.02
C GLY A 168 -7.23 6.38 -4.12
N GLN A 169 -6.01 6.89 -4.01
CA GLN A 169 -4.89 6.58 -4.91
C GLN A 169 -3.62 6.41 -4.10
N VAL A 170 -2.91 5.32 -4.31
CA VAL A 170 -1.56 5.13 -3.75
C VAL A 170 -0.62 6.19 -4.32
N VAL A 171 0.10 6.86 -3.45
CA VAL A 171 1.07 7.94 -3.78
C VAL A 171 2.49 7.54 -3.41
N GLN A 172 2.67 6.59 -2.47
CA GLN A 172 3.96 6.00 -2.10
C GLN A 172 3.78 4.52 -1.78
N GLY A 173 4.81 3.70 -1.99
CA GLY A 173 4.76 2.26 -1.68
C GLY A 173 4.13 1.41 -2.77
N MET A 174 4.08 1.85 -4.04
CA MET A 174 3.61 1.01 -5.15
C MET A 174 4.48 -0.24 -5.35
N GLU A 175 5.76 -0.17 -5.03
CA GLU A 175 6.67 -1.33 -5.01
C GLU A 175 6.24 -2.37 -3.99
N VAL A 176 5.69 -1.94 -2.84
CA VAL A 176 5.13 -2.83 -1.81
C VAL A 176 3.84 -3.48 -2.32
N VAL A 177 2.93 -2.71 -2.95
CA VAL A 177 1.72 -3.26 -3.60
C VAL A 177 2.09 -4.31 -4.63
N THR A 178 3.07 -4.01 -5.50
CA THR A 178 3.57 -4.94 -6.52
C THR A 178 4.20 -6.18 -5.90
N LYS A 179 4.98 -6.03 -4.82
CA LYS A 179 5.57 -7.16 -4.09
C LYS A 179 4.49 -8.07 -3.52
N ILE A 180 3.50 -7.52 -2.85
CA ILE A 180 2.37 -8.27 -2.27
C ILE A 180 1.57 -8.97 -3.38
N SER A 181 1.29 -8.29 -4.51
CA SER A 181 0.52 -8.89 -5.62
C SER A 181 1.20 -10.09 -6.29
N LYS A 182 2.51 -10.26 -6.07
CA LYS A 182 3.30 -11.41 -6.57
C LYS A 182 3.46 -12.55 -5.56
N THR A 183 2.89 -12.40 -4.37
CA THR A 183 2.89 -13.49 -3.37
C THR A 183 2.27 -14.75 -3.96
N PRO A 184 2.90 -15.93 -3.84
CA PRO A 184 2.32 -17.19 -4.30
C PRO A 184 0.97 -17.45 -3.65
N THR A 185 -0.04 -17.83 -4.46
CA THR A 185 -1.40 -18.09 -4.03
C THR A 185 -1.88 -19.47 -4.46
N ARG A 186 -2.89 -19.96 -3.74
CA ARG A 186 -3.76 -21.07 -4.18
C ARG A 186 -5.20 -20.57 -4.09
N ASP A 187 -5.96 -20.64 -5.18
CA ASP A 187 -7.33 -20.13 -5.25
C ASP A 187 -7.43 -18.68 -4.74
N GLU A 188 -6.50 -17.81 -5.22
CA GLU A 188 -6.35 -16.41 -4.86
C GLU A 188 -5.99 -16.15 -3.37
N LYS A 189 -5.86 -17.18 -2.53
CA LYS A 189 -5.40 -17.07 -1.13
C LYS A 189 -3.89 -17.17 -1.06
N PRO A 190 -3.19 -16.22 -0.40
CA PRO A 190 -1.75 -16.29 -0.24
C PRO A 190 -1.33 -17.53 0.56
N LEU A 191 -0.31 -18.25 0.05
CA LEU A 191 0.25 -19.43 0.72
C LEU A 191 1.00 -19.05 1.99
N THR A 192 1.60 -17.86 2.01
CA THR A 192 2.19 -17.25 3.21
C THR A 192 1.38 -16.01 3.54
N PRO A 193 0.83 -15.90 4.77
CA PRO A 193 0.00 -14.76 5.14
C PRO A 193 0.76 -13.43 5.02
N VAL A 194 0.22 -12.49 4.26
CA VAL A 194 0.67 -11.10 4.24
C VAL A 194 -0.24 -10.31 5.19
N LYS A 195 0.35 -9.66 6.19
CA LYS A 195 -0.40 -8.95 7.23
C LYS A 195 -0.55 -7.47 6.89
N LEU A 196 -1.75 -6.95 7.15
CA LEU A 196 -2.00 -5.53 7.40
C LEU A 196 -1.92 -5.35 8.92
N ILE A 197 -0.84 -4.73 9.38
CA ILE A 197 -0.53 -4.55 10.80
C ILE A 197 -1.44 -3.47 11.40
N SER A 198 -1.56 -2.33 10.69
CA SER A 198 -2.45 -1.22 11.09
C SER A 198 -2.65 -0.24 9.92
N VAL A 199 -3.63 0.66 10.08
CA VAL A 199 -3.83 1.79 9.18
C VAL A 199 -3.82 3.08 10.01
N THR A 200 -2.89 3.99 9.68
CA THR A 200 -2.81 5.32 10.26
C THR A 200 -3.45 6.34 9.32
N ILE A 201 -4.24 7.27 9.87
CA ILE A 201 -4.87 8.35 9.10
C ILE A 201 -4.15 9.66 9.39
N GLU A 202 -3.69 10.32 8.35
CA GLU A 202 -2.90 11.55 8.43
C GLU A 202 -3.55 12.68 7.63
N ARG A 203 -3.51 13.88 8.17
CA ARG A 203 -3.96 15.08 7.46
C ARG A 203 -2.79 16.01 7.20
N VAL A 204 -2.52 16.26 5.92
CA VAL A 204 -1.55 17.26 5.48
C VAL A 204 -2.28 18.60 5.29
N ALA A 205 -1.91 19.60 6.08
CA ALA A 205 -2.47 20.93 5.97
C ALA A 205 -1.93 21.67 4.73
N LYS A 206 -2.70 22.68 4.24
CA LYS A 206 -2.15 23.63 3.27
C LYS A 206 -1.04 24.45 3.95
N ALA A 207 0.09 24.60 3.26
CA ALA A 207 1.07 25.59 3.69
C ALA A 207 0.39 26.97 3.76
N LYS A 208 0.66 27.69 4.87
CA LYS A 208 0.17 29.07 5.02
C LYS A 208 0.91 30.02 4.11
#